data_c395edb3477de2eea93b71ba75d2b565
#
_entry.id   c395edb3477de2eea93b71ba75d2b565
#
_cell.length_a   1.000
_cell.length_b   1.000
_cell.length_c   1.000
_cell.angle_alpha   90.00
_cell.angle_beta   90.00
_cell.angle_gamma   90.00
#
_symmetry.space_group_name_H-M   'P 1'
#
loop_
_entity.id
_entity.type
_entity.pdbx_description
1 polymer ?
#
loop_
_entity_poly.entity_id
_entity_poly.type
_entity_poly.pdbx_seq_one_letter_code
_entity_poly.pdbx_strand_id
1 'polypeptide(L)'
;MRRTFVLFALAFASLAAATVAALVRPGRPVEQKPSPPPASVASDGALRMQAALERLYLPENRSTTAYLQVDLSSAADPSARRRMPVNAVLILDRSGSMRGVKIERARDAARSLVQALGPEDRLAIVEFSSDPTVLVASTPVSAEARARALAAIEGVEAVGGTNMSMAFDAAAPQLARGRAQGRADKVFLASDGQANAGIADRAGLLALARRDFAPATLSTFGIGDDYDEDLMSALAAQAGGRARYIDSPQMLAGAFRDELSRAASLVARGVRVRIAGLHGASLERVFGYEPEADGWVRLPDFAAGEERRVLIKLAIPAGRGLADIAAVELAFEDVRGVQRGARTMAQATFTSDASLLALAPTAAAVSGARAEMAELAGQAARLQEDGRRAEARARIEAMSRIAKDTAQTVPASAPAFRQLSSEYQIGVSNIDAPGDAASKRIKENLFDVVRAPVAGW
;
A
#
# COMPACT_ATOMS: atom_id res chain seq x y z
N MET A 1 -13.00 62.48 -56.04
CA MET A 1 -11.81 62.16 -55.19
C MET A 1 -11.97 60.96 -54.26
N ARG A 2 -13.11 60.26 -54.16
CA ARG A 2 -13.27 59.10 -53.25
C ARG A 2 -13.00 57.72 -53.89
N ARG A 3 -12.91 57.62 -55.21
CA ARG A 3 -12.72 56.32 -55.89
C ARG A 3 -11.25 55.96 -56.16
N THR A 4 -10.35 56.92 -56.18
CA THR A 4 -8.92 56.72 -56.40
C THR A 4 -8.17 56.30 -55.12
N PHE A 5 -8.68 56.61 -53.95
CA PHE A 5 -8.06 56.21 -52.69
C PHE A 5 -8.29 54.73 -52.34
N VAL A 6 -9.41 54.15 -52.81
CA VAL A 6 -9.75 52.75 -52.50
C VAL A 6 -8.89 51.78 -53.35
N LEU A 7 -8.53 52.18 -54.61
CA LEU A 7 -7.68 51.34 -55.47
C LEU A 7 -6.18 51.34 -55.04
N PHE A 8 -5.69 52.41 -54.43
CA PHE A 8 -4.33 52.45 -53.88
C PHE A 8 -4.21 51.66 -52.57
N ALA A 9 -5.23 51.63 -51.74
CA ALA A 9 -5.26 50.85 -50.52
C ALA A 9 -5.28 49.31 -50.78
N LEU A 10 -5.97 48.87 -51.83
CA LEU A 10 -6.05 47.47 -52.22
C LEU A 10 -4.74 46.99 -52.90
N ALA A 11 -4.05 47.85 -53.62
CA ALA A 11 -2.75 47.54 -54.25
C ALA A 11 -1.63 47.41 -53.19
N PHE A 12 -1.65 48.20 -52.13
CA PHE A 12 -0.68 48.09 -51.03
C PHE A 12 -0.93 46.88 -50.15
N ALA A 13 -2.19 46.48 -49.93
CA ALA A 13 -2.53 45.31 -49.17
C ALA A 13 -2.14 43.99 -49.87
N SER A 14 -2.26 43.94 -51.21
CA SER A 14 -1.83 42.77 -51.99
C SER A 14 -0.30 42.66 -52.13
N LEU A 15 0.44 43.76 -52.12
CA LEU A 15 1.91 43.73 -52.17
C LEU A 15 2.51 43.36 -50.78
N ALA A 16 1.89 43.78 -49.69
CA ALA A 16 2.28 43.39 -48.32
C ALA A 16 2.00 41.92 -48.05
N ALA A 17 0.89 41.34 -48.56
CA ALA A 17 0.58 39.93 -48.44
C ALA A 17 1.56 39.05 -49.27
N ALA A 18 2.01 39.49 -50.43
CA ALA A 18 2.95 38.75 -51.26
C ALA A 18 4.38 38.75 -50.67
N THR A 19 4.80 39.81 -49.99
CA THR A 19 6.12 39.91 -49.36
C THR A 19 6.20 39.14 -48.03
N VAL A 20 5.10 39.04 -47.29
CA VAL A 20 5.05 38.22 -46.08
C VAL A 20 5.01 36.72 -46.42
N ALA A 21 4.34 36.32 -47.52
CA ALA A 21 4.34 34.91 -47.96
C ALA A 21 5.71 34.44 -48.52
N ALA A 22 6.58 35.35 -49.01
CA ALA A 22 7.90 34.99 -49.48
C ALA A 22 8.97 34.88 -48.39
N LEU A 23 8.68 35.37 -47.16
CA LEU A 23 9.58 35.30 -45.99
C LEU A 23 9.28 34.13 -45.05
N VAL A 24 8.13 33.49 -45.18
CA VAL A 24 7.82 32.22 -44.48
C VAL A 24 8.43 31.09 -45.32
N ARG A 25 9.72 30.82 -45.11
CA ARG A 25 10.27 29.52 -45.52
C ARG A 25 9.39 28.45 -44.88
N PRO A 26 8.88 27.44 -45.60
CA PRO A 26 8.24 26.31 -44.99
C PRO A 26 9.27 25.74 -44.02
N GLY A 27 9.01 25.91 -42.72
CA GLY A 27 9.81 25.25 -41.70
C GLY A 27 9.84 23.78 -42.07
N ARG A 28 11.02 23.14 -42.00
CA ARG A 28 11.11 21.69 -42.06
C ARG A 28 9.94 21.15 -41.23
N PRO A 29 9.21 20.10 -41.71
CA PRO A 29 8.18 19.46 -40.89
C PRO A 29 8.82 19.25 -39.52
N VAL A 30 8.24 19.86 -38.51
CA VAL A 30 8.62 19.56 -37.13
C VAL A 30 8.23 18.09 -37.04
N GLU A 31 9.26 17.25 -37.04
CA GLU A 31 9.10 15.81 -36.80
C GLU A 31 8.36 15.71 -35.47
N GLN A 32 7.07 15.47 -35.55
CA GLN A 32 6.24 15.32 -34.35
C GLN A 32 6.87 14.16 -33.60
N LYS A 33 7.56 14.49 -32.51
CA LYS A 33 8.03 13.45 -31.59
C LYS A 33 6.85 12.55 -31.30
N PRO A 34 6.99 11.24 -31.47
CA PRO A 34 5.88 10.32 -31.26
C PRO A 34 5.31 10.58 -29.87
N SER A 35 4.01 10.86 -29.82
CA SER A 35 3.30 11.03 -28.56
C SER A 35 3.50 9.76 -27.74
N PRO A 36 3.81 9.88 -26.46
CA PRO A 36 3.94 8.71 -25.60
C PRO A 36 2.63 7.89 -25.65
N PRO A 37 2.70 6.57 -25.70
CA PRO A 37 1.50 5.75 -25.60
C PRO A 37 0.74 6.14 -24.33
N PRO A 38 -0.58 6.38 -24.41
CA PRO A 38 -1.37 6.74 -23.23
C PRO A 38 -1.28 5.62 -22.19
N ALA A 39 -1.24 6.00 -20.92
CA ALA A 39 -1.33 5.03 -19.84
C ALA A 39 -2.60 4.18 -20.06
N SER A 40 -2.43 2.87 -20.06
CA SER A 40 -3.53 1.95 -20.32
C SER A 40 -4.47 1.88 -19.13
N VAL A 41 -5.76 2.09 -19.34
CA VAL A 41 -6.79 2.17 -18.31
C VAL A 41 -7.84 1.08 -18.54
N ALA A 42 -8.19 0.38 -17.47
CA ALA A 42 -9.29 -0.56 -17.44
C ALA A 42 -10.16 -0.30 -16.21
N SER A 43 -11.45 -0.60 -16.30
CA SER A 43 -12.37 -0.50 -15.17
C SER A 43 -13.44 -1.59 -15.25
N ASP A 44 -13.85 -2.08 -14.08
CA ASP A 44 -15.04 -2.91 -13.93
C ASP A 44 -15.76 -2.51 -12.64
N GLY A 45 -16.95 -1.93 -12.79
CA GLY A 45 -17.77 -1.51 -11.66
C GLY A 45 -17.11 -0.47 -10.77
N ALA A 46 -16.81 -0.85 -9.53
CA ALA A 46 -16.37 0.07 -8.48
C ALA A 46 -14.89 0.49 -8.58
N LEU A 47 -14.05 -0.28 -9.26
CA LEU A 47 -12.61 -0.01 -9.34
C LEU A 47 -12.16 0.34 -10.75
N ARG A 48 -11.25 1.29 -10.82
CA ARG A 48 -10.50 1.68 -12.01
C ARG A 48 -9.03 1.32 -11.79
N MET A 49 -8.40 0.75 -12.79
CA MET A 49 -6.99 0.37 -12.81
C MET A 49 -6.26 1.10 -13.95
N GLN A 50 -5.11 1.65 -13.66
CA GLN A 50 -4.22 2.26 -14.63
C GLN A 50 -2.82 1.66 -14.46
N ALA A 51 -2.19 1.27 -15.58
CA ALA A 51 -0.83 0.76 -15.59
C ALA A 51 0.05 1.62 -16.49
N ALA A 52 1.22 1.99 -15.99
CA ALA A 52 2.20 2.79 -16.73
C ALA A 52 3.63 2.39 -16.36
N LEU A 53 4.51 2.31 -17.36
CA LEU A 53 5.94 2.21 -17.15
C LEU A 53 6.54 3.61 -16.85
N GLU A 54 7.59 3.63 -16.06
CA GLU A 54 8.34 4.88 -15.77
C GLU A 54 8.93 5.51 -17.01
N ARG A 55 9.32 4.67 -17.99
CA ARG A 55 9.91 5.05 -19.26
C ARG A 55 9.09 4.49 -20.40
N LEU A 56 8.76 5.36 -21.32
CA LEU A 56 8.01 5.00 -22.52
C LEU A 56 8.94 4.52 -23.64
N TYR A 57 10.23 4.84 -23.52
CA TYR A 57 11.26 4.47 -24.48
C TYR A 57 12.35 3.65 -23.80
N LEU A 58 12.62 2.46 -24.34
CA LEU A 58 13.59 1.51 -23.83
C LEU A 58 14.70 1.25 -24.87
N PRO A 59 15.92 0.90 -24.43
CA PRO A 59 17.02 0.65 -25.36
C PRO A 59 16.81 -0.67 -26.13
N GLU A 60 17.04 -0.64 -27.46
CA GLU A 60 16.92 -1.81 -28.32
C GLU A 60 18.00 -2.87 -28.08
N ASN A 61 19.23 -2.42 -27.75
CA ASN A 61 20.44 -3.24 -27.84
C ASN A 61 20.89 -3.85 -26.52
N ARG A 62 20.20 -3.58 -25.43
CA ARG A 62 20.57 -4.08 -24.10
C ARG A 62 19.34 -4.30 -23.22
N SER A 63 19.47 -5.23 -22.31
CA SER A 63 18.50 -5.37 -21.22
C SER A 63 18.52 -4.16 -20.31
N THR A 64 17.38 -3.85 -19.71
CA THR A 64 17.22 -2.74 -18.76
C THR A 64 16.25 -3.14 -17.67
N THR A 65 16.25 -2.39 -16.58
CA THR A 65 15.19 -2.46 -15.58
C THR A 65 14.27 -1.27 -15.70
N ALA A 66 12.99 -1.44 -15.39
CA ALA A 66 12.02 -0.34 -15.34
C ALA A 66 11.02 -0.58 -14.22
N TYR A 67 10.45 0.51 -13.70
CA TYR A 67 9.34 0.43 -12.75
C TYR A 67 8.01 0.48 -13.49
N LEU A 68 7.15 -0.49 -13.17
CA LEU A 68 5.74 -0.49 -13.54
C LEU A 68 4.94 0.03 -12.35
N GLN A 69 4.17 1.07 -12.57
CA GLN A 69 3.23 1.61 -11.61
C GLN A 69 1.82 1.14 -11.98
N VAL A 70 1.14 0.55 -11.02
CA VAL A 70 -0.28 0.17 -11.13
C VAL A 70 -1.05 1.01 -10.10
N ASP A 71 -1.83 1.96 -10.60
CA ASP A 71 -2.71 2.80 -9.79
C ASP A 71 -4.12 2.22 -9.82
N LEU A 72 -4.68 2.00 -8.66
CA LEU A 72 -6.04 1.56 -8.44
C LEU A 72 -6.81 2.68 -7.75
N SER A 73 -7.99 2.99 -8.24
CA SER A 73 -8.86 4.00 -7.62
C SER A 73 -10.31 3.53 -7.61
N SER A 74 -11.04 3.94 -6.59
CA SER A 74 -12.49 3.79 -6.50
C SER A 74 -13.16 5.13 -6.64
N ALA A 75 -14.33 5.16 -7.27
CA ALA A 75 -15.14 6.36 -7.30
C ALA A 75 -15.57 6.74 -5.87
N ALA A 76 -15.58 8.05 -5.57
CA ALA A 76 -16.31 8.53 -4.42
C ALA A 76 -17.80 8.34 -4.70
N ASP A 77 -18.44 7.39 -4.04
CA ASP A 77 -19.89 7.17 -4.19
C ASP A 77 -20.63 7.98 -3.11
N PRO A 78 -21.21 9.15 -3.46
CA PRO A 78 -22.02 9.93 -2.52
C PRO A 78 -23.30 9.21 -2.11
N SER A 79 -23.69 8.14 -2.84
CA SER A 79 -24.90 7.36 -2.61
C SER A 79 -24.73 6.19 -1.65
N ALA A 80 -23.53 5.86 -1.23
CA ALA A 80 -23.24 4.85 -0.21
C ALA A 80 -23.76 5.28 1.18
N ARG A 81 -25.09 5.50 1.26
CA ARG A 81 -25.78 5.99 2.45
C ARG A 81 -25.96 4.94 3.56
N ARG A 82 -25.68 3.68 3.27
CA ARG A 82 -25.86 2.61 4.26
C ARG A 82 -24.50 2.00 4.61
N ARG A 83 -24.08 2.17 5.84
CA ARG A 83 -22.90 1.54 6.42
C ARG A 83 -23.01 0.02 6.26
N MET A 84 -21.97 -0.62 5.73
CA MET A 84 -21.88 -2.09 5.73
C MET A 84 -21.68 -2.57 7.16
N PRO A 85 -22.50 -3.51 7.67
CA PRO A 85 -22.28 -4.11 8.97
C PRO A 85 -20.93 -4.83 9.04
N VAL A 86 -20.33 -4.85 10.22
CA VAL A 86 -19.03 -5.46 10.47
C VAL A 86 -19.19 -6.70 11.35
N ASN A 87 -18.47 -7.76 11.01
CA ASN A 87 -18.22 -8.89 11.87
C ASN A 87 -16.81 -8.72 12.46
N ALA A 88 -16.73 -8.18 13.67
CA ALA A 88 -15.49 -7.85 14.35
C ALA A 88 -15.05 -8.96 15.29
N VAL A 89 -13.83 -9.45 15.16
CA VAL A 89 -13.17 -10.33 16.13
C VAL A 89 -11.95 -9.61 16.68
N LEU A 90 -11.95 -9.32 17.96
CA LEU A 90 -10.79 -8.77 18.68
C LEU A 90 -10.01 -9.92 19.31
N ILE A 91 -8.71 -9.98 19.01
CA ILE A 91 -7.73 -10.86 19.65
C ILE A 91 -6.85 -9.98 20.53
N LEU A 92 -6.91 -10.20 21.85
CA LEU A 92 -6.31 -9.33 22.84
C LEU A 92 -5.23 -10.08 23.61
N ASP A 93 -3.99 -9.65 23.45
CA ASP A 93 -2.86 -10.17 24.20
C ASP A 93 -2.94 -9.72 25.67
N ARG A 94 -2.85 -10.69 26.59
CA ARG A 94 -2.72 -10.47 28.01
C ARG A 94 -1.50 -11.19 28.62
N SER A 95 -0.50 -11.47 27.80
CA SER A 95 0.75 -12.09 28.26
C SER A 95 1.48 -11.26 29.32
N GLY A 96 2.45 -11.87 29.98
CA GLY A 96 3.21 -11.22 31.05
C GLY A 96 3.97 -9.97 30.64
N SER A 97 4.37 -9.87 29.36
CA SER A 97 5.02 -8.68 28.76
C SER A 97 4.06 -7.48 28.63
N MET A 98 2.75 -7.74 28.68
CA MET A 98 1.71 -6.70 28.62
C MET A 98 1.43 -6.01 29.97
N ARG A 99 2.17 -6.31 31.03
CA ARG A 99 1.94 -5.71 32.35
C ARG A 99 2.07 -4.20 32.38
N GLY A 100 1.38 -3.56 33.33
CA GLY A 100 1.42 -2.11 33.54
C GLY A 100 0.64 -1.35 32.47
N VAL A 101 1.22 -0.32 31.93
CA VAL A 101 0.57 0.60 30.97
C VAL A 101 0.11 -0.12 29.68
N LYS A 102 0.78 -1.19 29.25
CA LYS A 102 0.40 -1.92 28.05
C LYS A 102 -0.96 -2.56 28.16
N ILE A 103 -1.25 -3.28 29.23
CA ILE A 103 -2.56 -3.93 29.41
C ILE A 103 -3.68 -2.90 29.60
N GLU A 104 -3.42 -1.77 30.22
CA GLU A 104 -4.36 -0.67 30.33
C GLU A 104 -4.71 -0.10 28.93
N ARG A 105 -3.69 0.15 28.10
CA ARG A 105 -3.88 0.58 26.72
C ARG A 105 -4.66 -0.46 25.91
N ALA A 106 -4.38 -1.75 26.10
CA ALA A 106 -5.09 -2.83 25.46
C ALA A 106 -6.59 -2.89 25.84
N ARG A 107 -6.91 -2.69 27.13
CA ARG A 107 -8.31 -2.55 27.60
C ARG A 107 -8.97 -1.31 27.01
N ASP A 108 -8.28 -0.15 26.99
CA ASP A 108 -8.80 1.08 26.38
C ASP A 108 -9.10 0.89 24.90
N ALA A 109 -8.24 0.15 24.21
CA ALA A 109 -8.44 -0.28 22.85
C ALA A 109 -9.73 -1.06 22.68
N ALA A 110 -9.85 -2.13 23.43
CA ALA A 110 -10.99 -3.02 23.39
C ALA A 110 -12.29 -2.27 23.69
N ARG A 111 -12.29 -1.40 24.73
CA ARG A 111 -13.44 -0.52 25.04
C ARG A 111 -13.81 0.38 23.86
N SER A 112 -12.83 1.01 23.25
CA SER A 112 -13.04 1.92 22.11
C SER A 112 -13.65 1.19 20.91
N LEU A 113 -13.17 -0.03 20.61
CA LEU A 113 -13.75 -0.86 19.55
C LEU A 113 -15.22 -1.20 19.88
N VAL A 114 -15.49 -1.70 21.09
CA VAL A 114 -16.85 -2.08 21.52
C VAL A 114 -17.82 -0.90 21.45
N GLN A 115 -17.37 0.30 21.81
CA GLN A 115 -18.17 1.52 21.75
C GLN A 115 -18.43 2.00 20.32
N ALA A 116 -17.49 1.79 19.41
CA ALA A 116 -17.61 2.22 18.01
C ALA A 116 -18.50 1.33 17.14
N LEU A 117 -18.73 0.06 17.56
CA LEU A 117 -19.61 -0.86 16.84
C LEU A 117 -21.08 -0.45 16.96
N GLY A 118 -21.85 -0.65 15.88
CA GLY A 118 -23.29 -0.38 15.83
C GLY A 118 -24.15 -1.63 16.09
N PRO A 119 -25.47 -1.47 16.18
CA PRO A 119 -26.39 -2.57 16.49
C PRO A 119 -26.49 -3.62 15.38
N GLU A 120 -26.14 -3.28 14.14
CA GLU A 120 -26.11 -4.20 12.99
C GLU A 120 -24.81 -5.03 12.94
N ASP A 121 -23.78 -4.64 13.73
CA ASP A 121 -22.50 -5.32 13.81
C ASP A 121 -22.57 -6.57 14.68
N ARG A 122 -21.51 -7.39 14.54
CA ARG A 122 -21.25 -8.51 15.47
C ARG A 122 -19.89 -8.31 16.10
N LEU A 123 -19.76 -8.82 17.31
CA LEU A 123 -18.53 -8.74 18.09
C LEU A 123 -18.19 -10.12 18.66
N ALA A 124 -16.92 -10.49 18.60
CA ALA A 124 -16.31 -11.51 19.44
C ALA A 124 -15.04 -10.94 20.06
N ILE A 125 -14.69 -11.40 21.27
CA ILE A 125 -13.43 -11.05 21.94
C ILE A 125 -12.78 -12.34 22.41
N VAL A 126 -11.55 -12.56 22.00
CA VAL A 126 -10.68 -13.64 22.43
C VAL A 126 -9.47 -13.00 23.11
N GLU A 127 -9.28 -13.25 24.38
CA GLU A 127 -8.01 -12.93 25.06
C GLU A 127 -7.06 -14.12 24.99
N PHE A 128 -5.77 -13.87 25.05
CA PHE A 128 -4.78 -14.94 25.08
C PHE A 128 -3.54 -14.59 25.89
N SER A 129 -2.95 -15.66 26.43
CA SER A 129 -1.62 -15.69 27.03
C SER A 129 -0.95 -17.02 26.66
N SER A 130 -0.64 -17.90 27.62
CA SER A 130 -0.26 -19.31 27.33
C SER A 130 -1.40 -20.07 26.68
N ASP A 131 -2.64 -19.79 27.11
CA ASP A 131 -3.88 -20.36 26.58
C ASP A 131 -4.87 -19.24 26.21
N PRO A 132 -5.70 -19.43 25.16
CA PRO A 132 -6.73 -18.48 24.78
C PRO A 132 -8.02 -18.70 25.60
N THR A 133 -8.76 -17.61 25.81
CA THR A 133 -10.11 -17.63 26.39
C THR A 133 -11.06 -16.80 25.53
N VAL A 134 -12.20 -17.34 25.18
CA VAL A 134 -13.26 -16.59 24.50
C VAL A 134 -14.03 -15.79 25.54
N LEU A 135 -13.68 -14.50 25.70
CA LEU A 135 -14.37 -13.60 26.64
C LEU A 135 -15.78 -13.26 26.18
N VAL A 136 -15.95 -13.04 24.89
CA VAL A 136 -17.24 -12.75 24.26
C VAL A 136 -17.36 -13.60 23.00
N ALA A 137 -18.27 -14.57 23.04
CA ALA A 137 -18.59 -15.35 21.85
C ALA A 137 -19.27 -14.48 20.79
N SER A 138 -19.10 -14.82 19.49
CA SER A 138 -19.66 -14.05 18.38
C SER A 138 -21.15 -13.78 18.58
N THR A 139 -21.52 -12.53 18.82
CA THR A 139 -22.87 -12.09 19.14
C THR A 139 -23.22 -10.77 18.42
N PRO A 140 -24.50 -10.51 18.10
CA PRO A 140 -24.93 -9.16 17.67
C PRO A 140 -24.66 -8.14 18.77
N VAL A 141 -24.32 -6.90 18.40
CA VAL A 141 -24.00 -5.83 19.35
C VAL A 141 -25.28 -5.18 19.86
N SER A 142 -25.97 -5.85 20.81
CA SER A 142 -27.06 -5.25 21.58
C SER A 142 -26.52 -4.43 22.75
N ALA A 143 -27.38 -3.66 23.43
CA ALA A 143 -27.01 -2.90 24.63
C ALA A 143 -26.47 -3.85 25.73
N GLU A 144 -27.12 -5.01 25.95
CA GLU A 144 -26.69 -6.01 26.92
C GLU A 144 -25.38 -6.70 26.52
N ALA A 145 -25.22 -7.02 25.21
CA ALA A 145 -23.98 -7.62 24.73
C ALA A 145 -22.80 -6.63 24.88
N ARG A 146 -23.02 -5.34 24.60
CA ARG A 146 -22.05 -4.28 24.82
C ARG A 146 -21.68 -4.15 26.30
N ALA A 147 -22.65 -4.11 27.19
CA ALA A 147 -22.41 -4.02 28.63
C ALA A 147 -21.59 -5.22 29.14
N ARG A 148 -21.94 -6.45 28.71
CA ARG A 148 -21.17 -7.67 29.05
C ARG A 148 -19.74 -7.61 28.50
N ALA A 149 -19.56 -7.17 27.27
CA ALA A 149 -18.23 -7.04 26.67
C ALA A 149 -17.34 -6.04 27.43
N LEU A 150 -17.89 -4.88 27.79
CA LEU A 150 -17.18 -3.87 28.58
C LEU A 150 -16.80 -4.41 29.96
N ALA A 151 -17.72 -5.10 30.65
CA ALA A 151 -17.43 -5.70 31.95
C ALA A 151 -16.36 -6.80 31.85
N ALA A 152 -16.38 -7.62 30.81
CA ALA A 152 -15.38 -8.66 30.58
C ALA A 152 -13.97 -8.07 30.34
N ILE A 153 -13.88 -6.97 29.58
CA ILE A 153 -12.62 -6.27 29.30
C ILE A 153 -11.96 -5.74 30.60
N GLU A 154 -12.74 -5.25 31.54
CA GLU A 154 -12.20 -4.75 32.83
C GLU A 154 -11.48 -5.84 33.64
N GLY A 155 -11.90 -7.10 33.49
CA GLY A 155 -11.31 -8.25 34.18
C GLY A 155 -10.05 -8.81 33.53
N VAL A 156 -9.59 -8.27 32.38
CA VAL A 156 -8.41 -8.78 31.68
C VAL A 156 -7.14 -8.40 32.44
N GLU A 157 -6.37 -9.37 32.93
CA GLU A 157 -5.13 -9.17 33.67
C GLU A 157 -3.94 -9.80 32.93
N ALA A 158 -2.78 -9.13 32.97
CA ALA A 158 -1.58 -9.59 32.29
C ALA A 158 -0.89 -10.73 33.04
N VAL A 159 -0.90 -11.95 32.46
CA VAL A 159 -0.28 -13.16 33.01
C VAL A 159 0.18 -14.12 31.92
N GLY A 160 1.13 -15.00 32.25
CA GLY A 160 1.52 -16.15 31.39
C GLY A 160 2.44 -15.81 30.24
N GLY A 161 2.57 -16.73 29.30
CA GLY A 161 3.34 -16.62 28.06
C GLY A 161 2.50 -16.03 26.92
N THR A 162 3.01 -16.12 25.68
CA THR A 162 2.37 -15.54 24.49
C THR A 162 2.20 -16.60 23.41
N ASN A 163 1.04 -17.28 23.38
CA ASN A 163 0.71 -18.31 22.40
C ASN A 163 -0.24 -17.76 21.34
N MET A 164 0.28 -17.02 20.39
CA MET A 164 -0.50 -16.39 19.33
C MET A 164 -1.17 -17.41 18.41
N SER A 165 -0.54 -18.57 18.17
CA SER A 165 -1.10 -19.62 17.32
C SER A 165 -2.41 -20.17 17.86
N MET A 166 -2.49 -20.47 19.16
CA MET A 166 -3.75 -20.91 19.78
C MET A 166 -4.81 -19.80 19.81
N ALA A 167 -4.39 -18.54 19.92
CA ALA A 167 -5.31 -17.41 19.82
C ALA A 167 -6.00 -17.35 18.44
N PHE A 168 -5.26 -17.62 17.36
CA PHE A 168 -5.81 -17.68 16.01
C PHE A 168 -6.80 -18.85 15.86
N ASP A 169 -6.42 -20.05 16.35
CA ASP A 169 -7.31 -21.21 16.35
C ASP A 169 -8.61 -20.95 17.14
N ALA A 170 -8.57 -20.20 18.24
CA ALA A 170 -9.75 -19.84 19.03
C ALA A 170 -10.60 -18.73 18.37
N ALA A 171 -9.97 -17.82 17.64
CA ALA A 171 -10.65 -16.71 16.98
C ALA A 171 -11.35 -17.12 15.67
N ALA A 172 -10.79 -18.06 14.91
CA ALA A 172 -11.33 -18.52 13.64
C ALA A 172 -12.78 -19.01 13.70
N PRO A 173 -13.19 -19.85 14.67
CA PRO A 173 -14.60 -20.24 14.82
C PRO A 173 -15.52 -19.06 15.17
N GLN A 174 -15.03 -18.06 15.90
CA GLN A 174 -15.80 -16.87 16.24
C GLN A 174 -16.05 -16.01 14.99
N LEU A 175 -15.04 -15.86 14.17
CA LEU A 175 -15.15 -15.17 12.87
C LEU A 175 -16.15 -15.89 11.97
N ALA A 176 -16.03 -17.21 11.84
CA ALA A 176 -16.91 -18.03 10.99
C ALA A 176 -18.39 -17.92 11.39
N ARG A 177 -18.70 -17.89 12.68
CA ARG A 177 -20.08 -17.74 13.20
C ARG A 177 -20.71 -16.40 12.83
N GLY A 178 -19.91 -15.35 12.63
CA GLY A 178 -20.40 -14.01 12.31
C GLY A 178 -20.48 -13.73 10.80
N ARG A 179 -19.91 -14.58 9.95
CA ARG A 179 -19.89 -14.40 8.49
C ARG A 179 -21.30 -14.37 7.91
N ALA A 180 -21.54 -13.38 7.06
CA ALA A 180 -22.78 -13.28 6.28
C ALA A 180 -22.53 -12.44 5.03
N GLN A 181 -23.32 -12.69 3.99
CA GLN A 181 -23.31 -11.84 2.80
C GLN A 181 -23.68 -10.40 3.18
N GLY A 182 -22.98 -9.43 2.61
CA GLY A 182 -23.18 -8.01 2.92
C GLY A 182 -22.64 -7.57 4.28
N ARG A 183 -21.76 -8.36 4.90
CA ARG A 183 -21.05 -8.00 6.13
C ARG A 183 -19.54 -8.05 5.90
N ALA A 184 -18.81 -7.06 6.40
CA ALA A 184 -17.36 -7.02 6.33
C ALA A 184 -16.74 -7.80 7.49
N ASP A 185 -15.93 -8.83 7.21
CA ASP A 185 -15.21 -9.59 8.22
C ASP A 185 -13.90 -8.87 8.58
N LYS A 186 -13.73 -8.54 9.87
CA LYS A 186 -12.56 -7.81 10.39
C LYS A 186 -12.00 -8.51 11.63
N VAL A 187 -10.70 -8.80 11.58
CA VAL A 187 -9.95 -9.29 12.73
C VAL A 187 -9.01 -8.19 13.20
N PHE A 188 -8.97 -7.97 14.49
CA PHE A 188 -8.13 -6.98 15.15
C PHE A 188 -7.23 -7.70 16.15
N LEU A 189 -5.92 -7.63 15.97
CA LEU A 189 -4.94 -8.20 16.89
C LEU A 189 -4.25 -7.05 17.64
N ALA A 190 -4.40 -7.02 18.96
CA ALA A 190 -3.72 -6.08 19.83
C ALA A 190 -2.72 -6.85 20.71
N SER A 191 -1.42 -6.64 20.47
CA SER A 191 -0.32 -7.40 21.11
C SER A 191 0.99 -6.61 21.03
N ASP A 192 1.98 -7.00 21.84
CA ASP A 192 3.37 -6.60 21.62
C ASP A 192 4.09 -7.55 20.62
N GLY A 193 3.41 -8.58 20.10
CA GLY A 193 3.91 -9.46 19.04
C GLY A 193 4.99 -10.46 19.47
N GLN A 194 5.36 -10.51 20.75
CA GLN A 194 6.45 -11.35 21.24
C GLN A 194 5.99 -12.80 21.48
N ALA A 195 5.60 -13.50 20.41
CA ALA A 195 5.19 -14.90 20.47
C ALA A 195 6.33 -15.78 21.01
N ASN A 196 6.08 -16.55 22.08
CA ASN A 196 7.07 -17.40 22.73
C ASN A 196 6.59 -18.81 23.05
N ALA A 197 5.39 -19.16 22.64
CA ALA A 197 4.80 -20.48 22.84
C ALA A 197 3.99 -20.92 21.60
N GLY A 198 3.84 -22.24 21.43
CA GLY A 198 3.19 -22.81 20.26
C GLY A 198 4.01 -22.59 18.98
N ILE A 199 3.32 -22.28 17.86
CA ILE A 199 3.97 -21.82 16.64
C ILE A 199 4.32 -20.35 16.87
N ALA A 200 5.61 -20.06 17.03
CA ALA A 200 6.11 -18.73 17.33
C ALA A 200 6.93 -18.12 16.17
N ASP A 201 7.33 -18.95 15.19
CA ASP A 201 8.08 -18.44 14.04
C ASP A 201 7.17 -17.66 13.08
N ARG A 202 7.75 -16.64 12.45
CA ARG A 202 7.03 -15.73 11.56
C ARG A 202 6.29 -16.46 10.42
N ALA A 203 6.96 -17.42 9.77
CA ALA A 203 6.38 -18.10 8.60
C ALA A 203 5.18 -18.95 9.00
N GLY A 204 5.26 -19.64 10.14
CA GLY A 204 4.17 -20.42 10.71
C GLY A 204 2.97 -19.55 11.09
N LEU A 205 3.19 -18.42 11.77
CA LEU A 205 2.11 -17.49 12.15
C LEU A 205 1.43 -16.86 10.94
N LEU A 206 2.20 -16.51 9.90
CA LEU A 206 1.64 -16.02 8.65
C LEU A 206 0.78 -17.09 7.94
N ALA A 207 1.24 -18.35 7.91
CA ALA A 207 0.47 -19.45 7.34
C ALA A 207 -0.84 -19.69 8.09
N LEU A 208 -0.80 -19.64 9.43
CA LEU A 208 -2.01 -19.75 10.28
C LEU A 208 -2.98 -18.61 10.03
N ALA A 209 -2.51 -17.35 10.05
CA ALA A 209 -3.38 -16.19 9.82
C ALA A 209 -4.08 -16.27 8.46
N ARG A 210 -3.40 -16.75 7.42
CA ARG A 210 -4.02 -16.99 6.10
C ARG A 210 -5.07 -18.10 6.16
N ARG A 211 -4.74 -19.24 6.77
CA ARG A 211 -5.67 -20.37 6.91
C ARG A 211 -6.95 -19.98 7.64
N ASP A 212 -6.80 -19.25 8.74
CA ASP A 212 -7.87 -19.04 9.72
C ASP A 212 -8.74 -17.82 9.41
N PHE A 213 -8.16 -16.79 8.82
CA PHE A 213 -8.88 -15.54 8.64
C PHE A 213 -9.27 -15.23 7.21
N ALA A 214 -8.67 -15.82 6.19
CA ALA A 214 -9.07 -15.52 4.82
C ALA A 214 -10.58 -15.82 4.57
N PRO A 215 -11.30 -14.94 3.85
CA PRO A 215 -10.89 -13.72 3.18
C PRO A 215 -10.94 -12.44 4.06
N ALA A 216 -11.18 -12.54 5.38
CA ALA A 216 -11.25 -11.40 6.28
C ALA A 216 -9.94 -10.60 6.28
N THR A 217 -10.02 -9.32 6.62
CA THR A 217 -8.82 -8.50 6.85
C THR A 217 -8.37 -8.61 8.29
N LEU A 218 -7.05 -8.72 8.51
CA LEU A 218 -6.42 -8.70 9.83
C LEU A 218 -5.65 -7.39 10.00
N SER A 219 -6.12 -6.51 10.87
CA SER A 219 -5.38 -5.31 11.28
C SER A 219 -4.69 -5.54 12.62
N THR A 220 -3.44 -5.11 12.75
CA THR A 220 -2.62 -5.32 13.93
C THR A 220 -2.31 -4.01 14.64
N PHE A 221 -2.33 -4.04 15.96
CA PHE A 221 -2.07 -2.90 16.84
C PHE A 221 -0.92 -3.27 17.78
N GLY A 222 0.28 -2.77 17.46
CA GLY A 222 1.48 -2.97 18.27
C GLY A 222 1.44 -2.09 19.51
N ILE A 223 1.55 -2.68 20.70
CA ILE A 223 1.44 -2.00 21.99
C ILE A 223 2.79 -2.01 22.70
N GLY A 224 3.30 -0.82 23.03
CA GLY A 224 4.59 -0.64 23.71
C GLY A 224 5.76 -0.50 22.73
N ASP A 225 6.87 0.04 23.25
CA ASP A 225 8.03 0.40 22.43
C ASP A 225 8.86 -0.81 21.97
N ASP A 226 8.65 -1.97 22.57
CA ASP A 226 9.35 -3.23 22.33
C ASP A 226 8.50 -4.25 21.55
N TYR A 227 7.43 -3.82 20.88
CA TYR A 227 6.61 -4.73 20.08
C TYR A 227 7.35 -5.22 18.82
N ASP A 228 7.02 -6.44 18.37
CA ASP A 228 7.57 -7.01 17.13
C ASP A 228 6.87 -6.40 15.91
N GLU A 229 7.40 -5.28 15.43
CA GLU A 229 6.84 -4.59 14.26
C GLU A 229 6.94 -5.38 12.96
N ASP A 230 7.96 -6.21 12.79
CA ASP A 230 8.17 -7.01 11.58
C ASP A 230 7.11 -8.10 11.46
N LEU A 231 6.79 -8.79 12.58
CA LEU A 231 5.72 -9.77 12.61
C LEU A 231 4.34 -9.12 12.45
N MET A 232 4.06 -8.08 13.23
CA MET A 232 2.75 -7.40 13.22
C MET A 232 2.45 -6.78 11.85
N SER A 233 3.45 -6.14 11.23
CA SER A 233 3.32 -5.59 9.88
C SER A 233 3.11 -6.66 8.82
N ALA A 234 3.83 -7.78 8.92
CA ALA A 234 3.68 -8.89 7.97
C ALA A 234 2.30 -9.56 8.06
N LEU A 235 1.79 -9.79 9.28
CA LEU A 235 0.45 -10.34 9.50
C LEU A 235 -0.63 -9.44 8.87
N ALA A 236 -0.56 -8.13 9.12
CA ALA A 236 -1.49 -7.18 8.54
C ALA A 236 -1.38 -7.11 7.01
N ALA A 237 -0.16 -7.02 6.48
CA ALA A 237 0.08 -6.94 5.05
C ALA A 237 -0.47 -8.15 4.30
N GLN A 238 -0.22 -9.36 4.82
CA GLN A 238 -0.67 -10.60 4.20
C GLN A 238 -2.19 -10.74 4.17
N ALA A 239 -2.87 -10.28 5.22
CA ALA A 239 -4.32 -10.38 5.33
C ALA A 239 -5.05 -9.12 4.82
N GLY A 240 -4.37 -8.22 4.13
CA GLY A 240 -4.98 -7.02 3.55
C GLY A 240 -5.46 -5.97 4.57
N GLY A 241 -4.97 -6.04 5.80
CA GLY A 241 -5.23 -5.06 6.86
C GLY A 241 -4.11 -4.03 7.01
N ARG A 242 -4.04 -3.39 8.17
CA ARG A 242 -3.05 -2.36 8.50
C ARG A 242 -2.37 -2.67 9.82
N ALA A 243 -1.06 -2.45 9.88
CA ALA A 243 -0.32 -2.40 11.13
C ALA A 243 -0.30 -0.96 11.66
N ARG A 244 -0.48 -0.80 12.96
CA ARG A 244 -0.43 0.48 13.66
C ARG A 244 0.35 0.35 14.95
N TYR A 245 1.31 1.22 15.16
CA TYR A 245 1.93 1.40 16.47
C TYR A 245 1.04 2.29 17.36
N ILE A 246 0.86 1.89 18.60
CA ILE A 246 -0.03 2.55 19.55
C ILE A 246 0.77 3.01 20.75
N ASP A 247 1.02 4.31 20.80
CA ASP A 247 1.69 4.95 21.94
C ASP A 247 0.71 5.62 22.91
N SER A 248 -0.56 5.81 22.50
CA SER A 248 -1.59 6.42 23.34
C SER A 248 -2.99 5.82 23.12
N PRO A 249 -3.86 5.81 24.16
CA PRO A 249 -5.25 5.35 24.01
C PRO A 249 -6.04 6.14 22.96
N GLN A 250 -5.74 7.42 22.77
CA GLN A 250 -6.43 8.29 21.80
C GLN A 250 -6.11 7.88 20.36
N MET A 251 -4.85 7.53 20.08
CA MET A 251 -4.46 7.00 18.76
C MET A 251 -5.19 5.72 18.44
N LEU A 252 -5.33 4.82 19.41
CA LEU A 252 -6.01 3.56 19.25
C LEU A 252 -7.50 3.70 18.99
N ALA A 253 -8.19 4.56 19.74
CA ALA A 253 -9.60 4.87 19.49
C ALA A 253 -9.82 5.49 18.10
N GLY A 254 -8.88 6.31 17.63
CA GLY A 254 -8.85 6.85 16.27
C GLY A 254 -8.70 5.74 15.24
N ALA A 255 -7.69 4.88 15.42
CA ALA A 255 -7.40 3.78 14.51
C ALA A 255 -8.58 2.81 14.31
N PHE A 256 -9.27 2.45 15.40
CA PHE A 256 -10.49 1.62 15.29
C PHE A 256 -11.63 2.33 14.58
N ARG A 257 -11.87 3.61 14.88
CA ARG A 257 -12.91 4.39 14.17
C ARG A 257 -12.62 4.48 12.68
N ASP A 258 -11.36 4.70 12.31
CA ASP A 258 -10.91 4.72 10.91
C ASP A 258 -11.18 3.38 10.23
N GLU A 259 -10.78 2.27 10.86
CA GLU A 259 -11.00 0.92 10.32
C GLU A 259 -12.49 0.59 10.16
N LEU A 260 -13.33 0.95 11.15
CA LEU A 260 -14.78 0.74 11.08
C LEU A 260 -15.45 1.68 10.06
N SER A 261 -15.01 2.94 9.97
CA SER A 261 -15.50 3.89 8.98
C SER A 261 -15.19 3.43 7.56
N ARG A 262 -13.98 2.91 7.34
CA ARG A 262 -13.57 2.32 6.06
C ARG A 262 -14.41 1.10 5.72
N ALA A 263 -14.64 0.20 6.70
CA ALA A 263 -15.50 -0.97 6.51
C ALA A 263 -16.94 -0.56 6.11
N ALA A 264 -17.41 0.57 6.62
CA ALA A 264 -18.73 1.12 6.30
C ALA A 264 -18.87 1.65 4.86
N SER A 265 -17.75 2.07 4.26
CA SER A 265 -17.70 2.63 2.90
C SER A 265 -17.02 1.69 1.89
N LEU A 266 -16.92 0.39 2.20
CA LEU A 266 -16.33 -0.58 1.29
C LEU A 266 -17.09 -0.63 -0.05
N VAL A 267 -16.32 -0.65 -1.14
CA VAL A 267 -16.84 -0.80 -2.51
C VAL A 267 -16.30 -2.07 -3.19
N ALA A 268 -15.15 -2.58 -2.73
CA ALA A 268 -14.56 -3.82 -3.25
C ALA A 268 -13.84 -4.59 -2.14
N ARG A 269 -14.00 -5.93 -2.14
CA ARG A 269 -13.40 -6.87 -1.20
C ARG A 269 -12.54 -7.90 -1.92
N GLY A 270 -11.58 -8.48 -1.20
CA GLY A 270 -10.72 -9.54 -1.73
C GLY A 270 -9.96 -9.09 -2.97
N VAL A 271 -9.55 -7.82 -3.00
CA VAL A 271 -8.89 -7.21 -4.16
C VAL A 271 -7.54 -7.85 -4.38
N ARG A 272 -7.29 -8.28 -5.60
CA ARG A 272 -6.03 -8.91 -6.01
C ARG A 272 -5.60 -8.38 -7.36
N VAL A 273 -4.29 -8.21 -7.54
CA VAL A 273 -3.69 -7.89 -8.84
C VAL A 273 -2.68 -8.98 -9.22
N ARG A 274 -2.61 -9.30 -10.51
CA ARG A 274 -1.59 -10.20 -11.05
C ARG A 274 -0.85 -9.48 -12.17
N ILE A 275 0.45 -9.57 -12.14
CA ILE A 275 1.31 -8.98 -13.15
C ILE A 275 2.04 -10.11 -13.87
N ALA A 276 1.89 -10.17 -15.19
CA ALA A 276 2.61 -11.10 -16.05
C ALA A 276 3.52 -10.31 -16.98
N GLY A 277 4.82 -10.57 -16.90
CA GLY A 277 5.79 -10.04 -17.87
C GLY A 277 5.55 -10.66 -19.24
N LEU A 278 5.69 -9.86 -20.29
CA LEU A 278 5.53 -10.23 -21.69
C LEU A 278 6.83 -10.01 -22.46
N HIS A 279 7.00 -10.63 -23.61
CA HIS A 279 8.19 -10.49 -24.46
C HIS A 279 9.51 -10.73 -23.70
N GLY A 280 9.50 -11.68 -22.76
CA GLY A 280 10.68 -12.02 -21.95
C GLY A 280 10.93 -11.10 -20.75
N ALA A 281 10.07 -10.11 -20.50
CA ALA A 281 10.13 -9.34 -19.28
C ALA A 281 9.78 -10.21 -18.07
N SER A 282 10.49 -10.01 -16.96
CA SER A 282 10.26 -10.76 -15.71
C SER A 282 10.11 -9.82 -14.53
N LEU A 283 9.33 -10.26 -13.53
CA LEU A 283 9.19 -9.53 -12.27
C LEU A 283 10.44 -9.77 -11.42
N GLU A 284 11.11 -8.68 -11.04
CA GLU A 284 12.19 -8.73 -10.04
C GLU A 284 11.64 -8.53 -8.63
N ARG A 285 10.69 -7.59 -8.48
CA ARG A 285 10.16 -7.21 -7.16
C ARG A 285 8.78 -6.60 -7.25
N VAL A 286 7.92 -6.91 -6.27
CA VAL A 286 6.70 -6.16 -5.96
C VAL A 286 6.91 -5.46 -4.63
N PHE A 287 6.88 -4.13 -4.60
CA PHE A 287 7.19 -3.38 -3.40
C PHE A 287 6.01 -3.36 -2.42
N GLY A 288 6.30 -3.68 -1.16
CA GLY A 288 5.32 -3.63 -0.07
C GLY A 288 4.29 -4.76 -0.07
N TYR A 289 4.43 -5.74 -0.95
CA TYR A 289 3.55 -6.90 -1.05
C TYR A 289 4.34 -8.15 -1.42
N GLU A 290 3.88 -9.30 -0.91
CA GLU A 290 4.41 -10.61 -1.30
C GLU A 290 3.42 -11.30 -2.26
N PRO A 291 3.85 -11.69 -3.47
CA PRO A 291 3.03 -12.48 -4.37
C PRO A 291 2.67 -13.83 -3.77
N GLU A 292 1.43 -14.28 -3.98
CA GLU A 292 0.99 -15.64 -3.67
C GLU A 292 1.62 -16.64 -4.67
N ALA A 293 1.54 -17.94 -4.39
CA ALA A 293 2.14 -18.99 -5.22
C ALA A 293 1.61 -18.99 -6.68
N ASP A 294 0.41 -18.50 -6.91
CA ASP A 294 -0.23 -18.35 -8.22
C ASP A 294 0.03 -16.99 -8.89
N GLY A 295 0.93 -16.19 -8.29
CA GLY A 295 1.36 -14.88 -8.80
C GLY A 295 0.39 -13.74 -8.51
N TRP A 296 -0.70 -13.97 -7.79
CA TRP A 296 -1.57 -12.89 -7.33
C TRP A 296 -0.96 -12.16 -6.14
N VAL A 297 -1.14 -10.86 -6.13
CA VAL A 297 -0.80 -9.96 -5.03
C VAL A 297 -2.10 -9.51 -4.38
N ARG A 298 -2.27 -9.85 -3.11
CA ARG A 298 -3.43 -9.45 -2.33
C ARG A 298 -3.29 -8.02 -1.87
N LEU A 299 -4.35 -7.25 -2.05
CA LEU A 299 -4.45 -5.87 -1.59
C LEU A 299 -5.51 -5.75 -0.50
N PRO A 300 -5.39 -4.76 0.39
CA PRO A 300 -6.48 -4.43 1.30
C PRO A 300 -7.77 -4.11 0.56
N ASP A 301 -8.93 -4.37 1.17
CA ASP A 301 -10.24 -3.97 0.66
C ASP A 301 -10.28 -2.46 0.35
N PHE A 302 -11.06 -2.06 -0.64
CA PHE A 302 -11.21 -0.67 -1.06
C PHE A 302 -12.46 -0.02 -0.49
N ALA A 303 -12.29 1.13 0.11
CA ALA A 303 -13.36 2.05 0.47
C ALA A 303 -13.65 3.03 -0.68
N ALA A 304 -14.81 3.68 -0.65
CA ALA A 304 -15.18 4.71 -1.62
C ALA A 304 -14.19 5.89 -1.57
N GLY A 305 -13.77 6.36 -2.74
CA GLY A 305 -12.80 7.46 -2.89
C GLY A 305 -11.36 7.08 -2.56
N GLU A 306 -11.08 5.79 -2.39
CA GLU A 306 -9.72 5.34 -2.05
C GLU A 306 -8.87 5.14 -3.30
N GLU A 307 -7.59 5.49 -3.16
CA GLU A 307 -6.56 5.27 -4.18
C GLU A 307 -5.41 4.45 -3.59
N ARG A 308 -4.85 3.56 -4.41
CA ARG A 308 -3.67 2.77 -4.07
C ARG A 308 -2.76 2.59 -5.24
N ARG A 309 -1.48 2.50 -4.93
CA ARG A 309 -0.41 2.25 -5.88
C ARG A 309 0.28 0.94 -5.54
N VAL A 310 0.50 0.12 -6.56
CA VAL A 310 1.41 -1.03 -6.53
C VAL A 310 2.58 -0.70 -7.44
N LEU A 311 3.78 -0.80 -6.91
CA LEU A 311 5.02 -0.58 -7.66
C LEU A 311 5.70 -1.92 -7.89
N ILE A 312 6.15 -2.13 -9.12
CA ILE A 312 6.79 -3.37 -9.54
C ILE A 312 8.09 -3.03 -10.27
N LYS A 313 9.18 -3.70 -9.94
CA LYS A 313 10.43 -3.64 -10.70
C LYS A 313 10.45 -4.79 -11.69
N LEU A 314 10.67 -4.47 -12.95
CA LEU A 314 10.75 -5.42 -14.05
C LEU A 314 12.17 -5.46 -14.62
N ALA A 315 12.66 -6.64 -14.93
CA ALA A 315 13.78 -6.84 -15.84
C ALA A 315 13.22 -7.02 -17.24
N ILE A 316 13.70 -6.23 -18.18
CA ILE A 316 13.18 -6.17 -19.55
C ILE A 316 14.36 -6.45 -20.51
N PRO A 317 14.30 -7.54 -21.31
CA PRO A 317 15.35 -7.83 -22.29
C PRO A 317 15.37 -6.80 -23.42
N ALA A 318 16.42 -6.83 -24.23
CA ALA A 318 16.49 -6.06 -25.47
C ALA A 318 15.30 -6.41 -26.38
N GLY A 319 14.80 -5.42 -27.10
CA GLY A 319 13.60 -5.56 -27.97
C GLY A 319 13.61 -4.61 -29.13
N ARG A 320 12.53 -4.58 -29.91
CA ARG A 320 12.38 -3.68 -31.07
C ARG A 320 10.96 -3.14 -31.19
N GLY A 321 10.85 -1.85 -31.53
CA GLY A 321 9.57 -1.19 -31.79
C GLY A 321 8.64 -1.14 -30.59
N LEU A 322 7.36 -0.92 -30.84
CA LEU A 322 6.33 -0.90 -29.79
C LEU A 322 6.05 -2.34 -29.31
N ALA A 323 6.06 -2.55 -28.00
CA ALA A 323 5.78 -3.84 -27.40
C ALA A 323 4.96 -3.73 -26.12
N ASP A 324 4.13 -4.73 -25.86
CA ASP A 324 3.46 -4.95 -24.58
C ASP A 324 4.48 -5.54 -23.60
N ILE A 325 4.84 -4.82 -22.57
CA ILE A 325 5.88 -5.24 -21.61
C ILE A 325 5.29 -6.06 -20.47
N ALA A 326 4.11 -5.70 -20.01
CA ALA A 326 3.43 -6.43 -18.94
C ALA A 326 1.91 -6.40 -19.12
N ALA A 327 1.27 -7.52 -18.80
CA ALA A 327 -0.17 -7.59 -18.58
C ALA A 327 -0.47 -7.43 -17.09
N VAL A 328 -1.47 -6.63 -16.76
CA VAL A 328 -1.93 -6.43 -15.38
C VAL A 328 -3.40 -6.84 -15.33
N GLU A 329 -3.71 -7.74 -14.42
CA GLU A 329 -5.06 -8.24 -14.17
C GLU A 329 -5.50 -7.81 -12.77
N LEU A 330 -6.76 -7.41 -12.65
CA LEU A 330 -7.44 -7.06 -11.40
C LEU A 330 -8.59 -8.04 -11.19
N ALA A 331 -8.73 -8.54 -9.96
CA ALA A 331 -9.89 -9.33 -9.55
C ALA A 331 -10.35 -8.87 -8.16
N PHE A 332 -11.66 -8.77 -7.96
CA PHE A 332 -12.27 -8.39 -6.69
C PHE A 332 -13.74 -8.82 -6.62
N GLU A 333 -14.32 -8.79 -5.45
CA GLU A 333 -15.75 -8.95 -5.22
C GLU A 333 -16.37 -7.60 -4.89
N ASP A 334 -17.42 -7.19 -5.61
CA ASP A 334 -18.16 -5.98 -5.29
C ASP A 334 -19.03 -6.17 -4.02
N VAL A 335 -19.61 -5.08 -3.52
CA VAL A 335 -20.46 -5.11 -2.32
C VAL A 335 -21.72 -5.96 -2.45
N ARG A 336 -22.08 -6.35 -3.67
CA ARG A 336 -23.22 -7.25 -3.95
C ARG A 336 -22.82 -8.71 -4.00
N GLY A 337 -21.52 -9.01 -3.79
CA GLY A 337 -20.98 -10.37 -3.87
C GLY A 337 -20.69 -10.84 -5.29
N VAL A 338 -20.67 -9.93 -6.27
CA VAL A 338 -20.38 -10.25 -7.68
C VAL A 338 -18.89 -10.18 -7.91
N GLN A 339 -18.31 -11.25 -8.50
CA GLN A 339 -16.93 -11.25 -8.93
C GLN A 339 -16.74 -10.31 -10.13
N ARG A 340 -15.76 -9.43 -10.03
CA ARG A 340 -15.39 -8.43 -11.02
C ARG A 340 -13.93 -8.56 -11.39
N GLY A 341 -13.59 -8.10 -12.60
CA GLY A 341 -12.20 -8.13 -13.05
C GLY A 341 -11.96 -7.19 -14.23
N ALA A 342 -10.73 -6.70 -14.29
CA ALA A 342 -10.28 -5.85 -15.38
C ALA A 342 -8.87 -6.28 -15.80
N ARG A 343 -8.52 -6.02 -17.07
CA ARG A 343 -7.19 -6.30 -17.60
C ARG A 343 -6.69 -5.10 -18.39
N THR A 344 -5.41 -4.79 -18.23
CA THR A 344 -4.73 -3.72 -18.96
C THR A 344 -3.32 -4.15 -19.34
N MET A 345 -2.68 -3.42 -20.25
CA MET A 345 -1.31 -3.66 -20.71
C MET A 345 -0.44 -2.44 -20.44
N ALA A 346 0.80 -2.66 -20.05
CA ALA A 346 1.83 -1.63 -20.01
C ALA A 346 2.72 -1.76 -21.24
N GLN A 347 2.85 -0.70 -22.02
CA GLN A 347 3.57 -0.66 -23.27
C GLN A 347 4.80 0.23 -23.21
N ALA A 348 5.82 -0.10 -24.00
CA ALA A 348 6.96 0.76 -24.26
C ALA A 348 7.44 0.60 -25.71
N THR A 349 8.15 1.61 -26.21
CA THR A 349 8.80 1.59 -27.52
C THR A 349 10.29 1.37 -27.35
N PHE A 350 10.82 0.32 -27.92
CA PHE A 350 12.25 0.10 -28.02
C PHE A 350 12.84 0.98 -29.12
N THR A 351 13.96 1.66 -28.83
CA THR A 351 14.60 2.61 -29.74
C THR A 351 16.11 2.68 -29.54
N SER A 352 16.83 3.03 -30.59
CA SER A 352 18.23 3.41 -30.54
C SER A 352 18.43 4.95 -30.52
N ASP A 353 17.35 5.72 -30.61
CA ASP A 353 17.41 7.19 -30.58
C ASP A 353 17.75 7.70 -29.18
N ALA A 354 18.96 8.23 -29.04
CA ALA A 354 19.45 8.76 -27.77
C ALA A 354 18.61 9.94 -27.24
N SER A 355 17.96 10.70 -28.11
CA SER A 355 17.11 11.85 -27.72
C SER A 355 15.81 11.38 -27.05
N LEU A 356 15.22 10.28 -27.51
CA LEU A 356 14.04 9.66 -26.91
C LEU A 356 14.40 8.95 -25.61
N LEU A 357 15.54 8.25 -25.58
CA LEU A 357 16.03 7.60 -24.36
C LEU A 357 16.37 8.58 -23.23
N ALA A 358 16.74 9.82 -23.59
CA ALA A 358 17.04 10.90 -22.64
C ALA A 358 15.80 11.63 -22.11
N LEU A 359 14.58 11.30 -22.60
CA LEU A 359 13.36 11.89 -22.05
C LEU A 359 13.24 11.55 -20.57
N ALA A 360 12.87 12.56 -19.78
CA ALA A 360 12.78 12.43 -18.34
C ALA A 360 11.83 11.28 -17.96
N PRO A 361 12.21 10.44 -16.99
CA PRO A 361 11.34 9.41 -16.48
C PRO A 361 10.10 10.02 -15.83
N THR A 362 9.02 9.26 -15.82
CA THR A 362 7.74 9.68 -15.24
C THR A 362 7.77 9.69 -13.70
N ALA A 363 6.67 10.13 -13.07
CA ALA A 363 6.50 10.06 -11.62
C ALA A 363 6.70 8.64 -11.04
N ALA A 364 6.52 7.60 -11.85
CA ALA A 364 6.77 6.21 -11.46
C ALA A 364 8.25 5.95 -11.11
N ALA A 365 9.21 6.60 -11.77
CA ALA A 365 10.63 6.48 -11.43
C ALA A 365 10.95 7.00 -10.02
N VAL A 366 10.38 8.16 -9.69
CA VAL A 366 10.52 8.76 -8.35
C VAL A 366 9.90 7.86 -7.29
N SER A 367 8.71 7.34 -7.57
CA SER A 367 8.00 6.43 -6.67
C SER A 367 8.76 5.11 -6.49
N GLY A 368 9.30 4.54 -7.58
CA GLY A 368 10.10 3.31 -7.54
C GLY A 368 11.39 3.49 -6.73
N ALA A 369 12.12 4.57 -6.96
CA ALA A 369 13.33 4.89 -6.21
C ALA A 369 13.05 5.08 -4.71
N ARG A 370 11.96 5.76 -4.35
CA ARG A 370 11.54 5.91 -2.95
C ARG A 370 11.22 4.57 -2.31
N ALA A 371 10.49 3.71 -2.99
CA ALA A 371 10.14 2.38 -2.50
C ALA A 371 11.38 1.51 -2.26
N GLU A 372 12.34 1.54 -3.20
CA GLU A 372 13.62 0.80 -3.07
C GLU A 372 14.47 1.33 -1.92
N MET A 373 14.57 2.65 -1.77
CA MET A 373 15.27 3.27 -0.64
C MET A 373 14.62 2.92 0.70
N ALA A 374 13.30 2.94 0.79
CA ALA A 374 12.54 2.58 1.97
C ALA A 374 12.80 1.12 2.38
N GLU A 375 12.82 0.19 1.42
CA GLU A 375 13.13 -1.20 1.68
C GLU A 375 14.57 -1.41 2.15
N LEU A 376 15.54 -0.75 1.50
CA LEU A 376 16.94 -0.80 1.92
C LEU A 376 17.15 -0.24 3.34
N ALA A 377 16.43 0.82 3.70
CA ALA A 377 16.46 1.36 5.06
C ALA A 377 15.95 0.34 6.09
N GLY A 378 14.84 -0.35 5.80
CA GLY A 378 14.33 -1.43 6.64
C GLY A 378 15.30 -2.60 6.77
N GLN A 379 15.97 -3.00 5.66
CA GLN A 379 17.00 -4.03 5.72
C GLN A 379 18.20 -3.59 6.56
N ALA A 380 18.66 -2.35 6.41
CA ALA A 380 19.75 -1.79 7.19
C ALA A 380 19.43 -1.76 8.69
N ALA A 381 18.20 -1.40 9.04
CA ALA A 381 17.73 -1.40 10.42
C ALA A 381 17.82 -2.80 11.06
N ARG A 382 17.28 -3.82 10.39
CA ARG A 382 17.36 -5.22 10.86
C ARG A 382 18.80 -5.72 10.99
N LEU A 383 19.66 -5.42 10.00
CA LEU A 383 21.07 -5.80 10.04
C LEU A 383 21.83 -5.16 11.19
N GLN A 384 21.46 -3.93 11.60
CA GLN A 384 22.03 -3.28 12.80
C GLN A 384 21.57 -3.97 14.08
N GLU A 385 20.28 -4.33 14.18
CA GLU A 385 19.74 -5.11 15.32
C GLU A 385 20.46 -6.46 15.47
N ASP A 386 20.76 -7.12 14.35
CA ASP A 386 21.53 -8.37 14.28
C ASP A 386 23.04 -8.17 14.57
N GLY A 387 23.51 -6.94 14.79
CA GLY A 387 24.93 -6.61 14.97
C GLY A 387 25.76 -6.66 13.67
N ARG A 388 25.14 -6.86 12.51
CA ARG A 388 25.78 -6.97 11.19
C ARG A 388 26.05 -5.59 10.56
N ARG A 389 26.79 -4.75 11.30
CA ARG A 389 27.02 -3.34 10.97
C ARG A 389 27.61 -3.07 9.58
N ALA A 390 28.51 -3.93 9.11
CA ALA A 390 29.13 -3.77 7.79
C ALA A 390 28.09 -3.93 6.64
N GLU A 391 27.19 -4.88 6.79
CA GLU A 391 26.13 -5.12 5.81
C GLU A 391 25.06 -4.03 5.88
N ALA A 392 24.71 -3.55 7.07
CA ALA A 392 23.81 -2.40 7.25
C ALA A 392 24.38 -1.16 6.52
N ARG A 393 25.68 -0.88 6.68
CA ARG A 393 26.36 0.22 5.98
C ARG A 393 26.25 0.07 4.47
N ALA A 394 26.47 -1.14 3.92
CA ALA A 394 26.36 -1.40 2.49
C ALA A 394 24.94 -1.11 1.94
N ARG A 395 23.86 -1.33 2.74
CA ARG A 395 22.49 -0.96 2.38
C ARG A 395 22.29 0.55 2.33
N ILE A 396 22.82 1.28 3.31
CA ILE A 396 22.76 2.75 3.35
C ILE A 396 23.53 3.36 2.15
N GLU A 397 24.67 2.81 1.79
CA GLU A 397 25.42 3.24 0.61
C GLU A 397 24.66 2.98 -0.68
N ALA A 398 23.97 1.83 -0.79
CA ALA A 398 23.09 1.52 -1.92
C ALA A 398 21.94 2.54 -2.02
N MET A 399 21.31 2.87 -0.89
CA MET A 399 20.26 3.90 -0.82
C MET A 399 20.77 5.28 -1.27
N SER A 400 21.98 5.66 -0.85
CA SER A 400 22.60 6.93 -1.27
C SER A 400 22.90 6.95 -2.76
N ARG A 401 23.29 5.83 -3.37
CA ARG A 401 23.47 5.71 -4.84
C ARG A 401 22.13 5.91 -5.56
N ILE A 402 21.06 5.23 -5.16
CA ILE A 402 19.74 5.39 -5.76
C ILE A 402 19.26 6.84 -5.68
N ALA A 403 19.44 7.49 -4.52
CA ALA A 403 19.08 8.90 -4.34
C ALA A 403 19.82 9.83 -5.29
N LYS A 404 21.14 9.62 -5.45
CA LYS A 404 22.00 10.40 -6.34
C LYS A 404 21.59 10.21 -7.81
N ASP A 405 21.42 8.97 -8.22
CA ASP A 405 21.06 8.64 -9.60
C ASP A 405 19.68 9.18 -9.97
N THR A 406 18.72 9.08 -9.07
CA THR A 406 17.36 9.64 -9.27
C THR A 406 17.38 11.16 -9.30
N ALA A 407 18.14 11.80 -8.42
CA ALA A 407 18.31 13.26 -8.42
C ALA A 407 18.97 13.79 -9.70
N GLN A 408 19.86 13.03 -10.32
CA GLN A 408 20.46 13.37 -11.61
C GLN A 408 19.49 13.17 -12.77
N THR A 409 18.73 12.09 -12.73
CA THR A 409 17.77 11.73 -13.79
C THR A 409 16.50 12.59 -13.74
N VAL A 410 16.07 12.97 -12.54
CA VAL A 410 14.88 13.81 -12.28
C VAL A 410 15.28 14.97 -11.36
N PRO A 411 15.92 16.05 -11.87
CA PRO A 411 16.46 17.13 -11.04
C PRO A 411 15.43 17.80 -10.12
N ALA A 412 14.16 17.87 -10.53
CA ALA A 412 13.07 18.42 -9.72
C ALA A 412 12.85 17.64 -8.41
N SER A 413 13.23 16.36 -8.36
CA SER A 413 13.08 15.51 -7.19
C SER A 413 14.27 15.60 -6.21
N ALA A 414 15.39 16.21 -6.60
CA ALA A 414 16.61 16.22 -5.82
C ALA A 414 16.48 16.74 -4.37
N PRO A 415 15.69 17.81 -4.08
CA PRO A 415 15.49 18.25 -2.69
C PRO A 415 14.82 17.18 -1.82
N ALA A 416 13.75 16.53 -2.35
CA ALA A 416 13.00 15.51 -1.63
C ALA A 416 13.87 14.26 -1.36
N PHE A 417 14.69 13.83 -2.32
CA PHE A 417 15.60 12.70 -2.13
C PHE A 417 16.70 12.96 -1.12
N ARG A 418 17.22 14.19 -1.04
CA ARG A 418 18.18 14.57 0.00
C ARG A 418 17.55 14.52 1.39
N GLN A 419 16.33 15.07 1.54
CA GLN A 419 15.60 15.03 2.80
C GLN A 419 15.32 13.60 3.23
N LEU A 420 14.74 12.79 2.35
CA LEU A 420 14.40 11.38 2.61
C LEU A 420 15.63 10.57 3.02
N SER A 421 16.74 10.73 2.31
CA SER A 421 18.01 10.08 2.63
C SER A 421 18.52 10.46 4.03
N SER A 422 18.41 11.73 4.40
CA SER A 422 18.79 12.23 5.71
C SER A 422 17.92 11.65 6.83
N GLU A 423 16.59 11.62 6.63
CA GLU A 423 15.65 11.08 7.60
C GLU A 423 15.91 9.58 7.86
N TYR A 424 16.16 8.79 6.81
CA TYR A 424 16.47 7.37 6.96
C TYR A 424 17.84 7.12 7.61
N GLN A 425 18.86 7.92 7.29
CA GLN A 425 20.17 7.80 7.95
C GLN A 425 20.10 8.13 9.45
N ILE A 426 19.35 9.16 9.84
CA ILE A 426 19.11 9.50 11.24
C ILE A 426 18.35 8.36 11.92
N GLY A 427 17.31 7.82 11.31
CA GLY A 427 16.55 6.70 11.85
C GLY A 427 17.43 5.47 12.09
N VAL A 428 18.24 5.10 11.10
CA VAL A 428 19.14 3.94 11.19
C VAL A 428 20.26 4.16 12.21
N SER A 429 20.80 5.37 12.38
CA SER A 429 21.83 5.66 13.39
C SER A 429 21.29 5.67 14.82
N ASN A 430 20.01 5.92 15.02
CA ASN A 430 19.36 5.94 16.32
C ASN A 430 18.94 4.54 16.83
N ILE A 431 19.02 3.50 16.00
CA ILE A 431 18.65 2.11 16.37
C ILE A 431 19.59 1.51 17.45
N ASP A 432 20.75 2.10 17.69
CA ASP A 432 21.66 1.66 18.76
C ASP A 432 21.10 1.91 20.20
N ALA A 433 19.99 2.64 20.33
CA ALA A 433 19.33 2.85 21.62
C ALA A 433 18.11 1.89 21.73
N PRO A 434 18.12 0.93 22.68
CA PRO A 434 16.98 0.04 22.88
C PRO A 434 15.73 0.84 23.27
N GLY A 435 14.61 0.57 22.56
CA GLY A 435 13.31 1.19 22.84
C GLY A 435 13.00 2.50 22.11
N ASP A 436 13.70 2.80 21.02
CA ASP A 436 13.45 4.05 20.27
C ASP A 436 12.14 3.99 19.45
N ALA A 437 11.11 4.67 19.96
CA ALA A 437 9.83 4.88 19.29
C ALA A 437 9.98 5.58 17.92
N ALA A 438 11.04 6.35 17.70
CA ALA A 438 11.29 7.03 16.45
C ALA A 438 11.67 6.04 15.33
N SER A 439 12.50 5.04 15.62
CA SER A 439 12.88 3.98 14.67
C SER A 439 11.66 3.18 14.23
N LYS A 440 10.76 2.87 15.17
CA LYS A 440 9.51 2.12 14.88
C LYS A 440 8.56 2.92 14.00
N ARG A 441 8.41 4.22 14.24
CA ARG A 441 7.63 5.11 13.37
C ARG A 441 8.21 5.21 11.96
N ILE A 442 9.54 5.18 11.83
CA ILE A 442 10.20 5.17 10.52
C ILE A 442 9.88 3.88 9.76
N LYS A 443 9.91 2.72 10.43
CA LYS A 443 9.52 1.44 9.83
C LYS A 443 8.04 1.41 9.43
N GLU A 444 7.13 1.97 10.24
CA GLU A 444 5.71 2.13 9.89
C GLU A 444 5.53 3.06 8.68
N ASN A 445 6.18 4.21 8.69
CA ASN A 445 6.15 5.16 7.57
C ASN A 445 6.71 4.54 6.28
N LEU A 446 7.61 3.56 6.40
CA LEU A 446 8.12 2.78 5.30
C LEU A 446 7.00 2.12 4.49
N PHE A 447 6.05 1.48 5.17
CA PHE A 447 4.88 0.89 4.53
C PHE A 447 3.96 1.94 3.92
N ASP A 448 3.75 3.06 4.59
CA ASP A 448 2.90 4.14 4.09
C ASP A 448 3.54 4.85 2.88
N VAL A 449 4.86 5.07 2.88
CA VAL A 449 5.59 5.67 1.74
C VAL A 449 5.52 4.78 0.50
N VAL A 450 5.60 3.46 0.66
CA VAL A 450 5.52 2.51 -0.46
C VAL A 450 4.11 2.42 -1.03
N ARG A 451 3.08 2.58 -0.19
CA ARG A 451 1.67 2.37 -0.56
C ARG A 451 0.90 3.65 -0.86
N ALA A 452 1.35 4.79 -0.36
CA ALA A 452 0.66 6.05 -0.57
C ALA A 452 0.73 6.48 -2.04
N PRO A 453 -0.37 6.96 -2.64
CA PRO A 453 -0.29 7.70 -3.88
C PRO A 453 0.62 8.91 -3.66
N VAL A 454 1.51 9.18 -4.60
CA VAL A 454 2.32 10.40 -4.55
C VAL A 454 1.36 11.56 -4.80
N ALA A 455 0.91 12.20 -3.73
CA ALA A 455 0.15 13.42 -3.84
C ALA A 455 1.03 14.49 -4.48
N GLY A 456 0.65 14.94 -5.68
CA GLY A 456 1.08 16.15 -6.35
C GLY A 456 2.59 16.41 -6.41
N TRP A 457 3.18 16.03 -7.53
CA TRP A 457 4.33 16.69 -8.11
C TRP A 457 3.90 17.38 -9.39
#